data_892d00669fd6c92b2508849fbd6ff3e4
#
_entry.id   892d00669fd6c92b2508849fbd6ff3e4
#
_cell.length_a   1.000
_cell.length_b   1.000
_cell.length_c   1.000
_cell.angle_alpha   90.00
_cell.angle_beta   90.00
_cell.angle_gamma   90.00
#
_symmetry.space_group_name_H-M   'P 1'
#
loop_
_entity.id
_entity.type
_entity.pdbx_description
1 polymer ?
#
loop_
_entity_poly.entity_id
_entity_poly.type
_entity_poly.pdbx_seq_one_letter_code
_entity_poly.pdbx_strand_id
1 'polypeptide(L)'
;MNHARSFSLIHFAAASLASIGALALPAGAAHADDAPSPCAALKRIVAAAPSGFAQLAPEDGRGVAQPYGDDASCSATHASYQCTWTPHGDAGSSAAALQAVAADIAACLPDATHDVNSPPRQHFYLGERAQRTQITATTAGANKLKLVVSGK
;
A
#
# COMPACT_ATOMS: atom_id res chain seq x y z
N MET A 1 16.51 33.33 56.41
CA MET A 1 17.12 32.20 57.11
C MET A 1 17.64 31.30 56.00
N ASN A 2 18.88 31.53 55.55
CA ASN A 2 20.12 30.83 55.88
C ASN A 2 19.95 29.31 55.62
N HIS A 3 20.66 28.66 54.69
CA HIS A 3 22.10 28.46 54.66
C HIS A 3 22.61 28.08 53.25
N ALA A 4 23.65 28.75 52.85
CA ALA A 4 24.63 28.32 51.84
C ALA A 4 25.61 27.31 52.48
N ARG A 5 26.22 26.42 51.65
CA ARG A 5 27.54 25.77 51.77
C ARG A 5 27.71 24.96 50.50
N SER A 6 28.52 25.28 49.51
CA SER A 6 30.00 25.46 49.43
C SER A 6 30.82 24.18 49.56
N PHE A 7 31.67 24.03 48.51
CA PHE A 7 32.90 23.18 48.36
C PHE A 7 32.68 21.69 48.05
N SER A 8 33.32 21.08 47.04
CA SER A 8 34.74 21.01 46.86
C SER A 8 35.13 20.53 45.46
N LEU A 9 36.11 21.16 44.88
CA LEU A 9 36.91 20.71 43.73
C LEU A 9 37.74 19.51 44.10
N ILE A 10 37.77 18.48 43.24
CA ILE A 10 38.92 17.55 43.15
C ILE A 10 39.22 17.30 41.68
N HIS A 11 40.38 17.77 41.24
CA HIS A 11 41.05 17.46 39.99
C HIS A 11 41.67 16.07 40.10
N PHE A 12 41.46 15.19 39.14
CA PHE A 12 42.41 14.16 38.79
C PHE A 12 42.50 14.03 37.28
N ALA A 13 43.63 14.42 36.78
CA ALA A 13 44.09 14.12 35.44
C ALA A 13 44.65 12.70 35.42
N ALA A 14 44.19 11.87 34.49
CA ALA A 14 44.92 10.70 34.06
C ALA A 14 44.63 10.45 32.57
N ALA A 15 45.64 10.69 31.77
CA ALA A 15 45.69 10.32 30.36
C ALA A 15 45.78 8.82 30.21
N SER A 16 44.89 8.22 29.39
CA SER A 16 45.07 6.88 28.88
C SER A 16 44.64 6.84 27.41
N LEU A 17 45.64 6.75 26.55
CA LEU A 17 45.51 6.40 25.14
C LEU A 17 44.99 4.99 25.05
N ALA A 18 43.77 4.81 24.55
CA ALA A 18 43.26 3.52 24.16
C ALA A 18 42.78 3.60 22.72
N SER A 19 43.41 2.80 21.89
CA SER A 19 43.21 2.60 20.47
C SER A 19 41.74 2.24 20.17
N ILE A 20 41.04 3.06 19.41
CA ILE A 20 39.70 2.78 18.91
C ILE A 20 39.86 1.97 17.63
N GLY A 21 39.77 0.65 17.76
CA GLY A 21 39.54 -0.24 16.65
C GLY A 21 38.13 0.03 16.11
N ALA A 22 38.04 0.63 14.93
CA ALA A 22 36.79 0.78 14.22
C ALA A 22 36.32 -0.60 13.72
N LEU A 23 35.46 -1.24 14.48
CA LEU A 23 34.64 -2.35 13.97
C LEU A 23 33.61 -1.75 13.02
N ALA A 24 33.94 -1.75 11.72
CA ALA A 24 32.97 -1.54 10.66
C ALA A 24 32.00 -2.73 10.69
N LEU A 25 30.87 -2.55 11.36
CA LEU A 25 29.72 -3.43 11.19
C LEU A 25 29.23 -3.24 9.74
N PRO A 26 29.13 -4.32 8.93
CA PRO A 26 28.43 -4.21 7.68
C PRO A 26 26.97 -3.83 8.05
N ALA A 27 26.54 -2.66 7.65
CA ALA A 27 25.12 -2.33 7.59
C ALA A 27 24.51 -3.32 6.61
N GLY A 28 23.99 -4.42 7.14
CA GLY A 28 23.13 -5.31 6.40
C GLY A 28 21.97 -4.45 5.91
N ALA A 29 21.96 -4.16 4.60
CA ALA A 29 20.78 -3.62 3.96
C ALA A 29 19.66 -4.62 4.25
N ALA A 30 18.79 -4.27 5.19
CA ALA A 30 17.48 -4.89 5.26
C ALA A 30 16.83 -4.58 3.92
N HIS A 31 16.85 -5.55 3.02
CA HIS A 31 15.88 -5.59 1.93
C HIS A 31 14.53 -5.79 2.63
N ALA A 32 13.89 -4.68 3.04
CA ALA A 32 12.46 -4.68 3.17
C ALA A 32 11.95 -5.12 1.79
N ASP A 33 11.11 -6.14 1.76
CA ASP A 33 10.43 -6.54 0.55
C ASP A 33 9.89 -5.29 -0.12
N ASP A 34 10.47 -4.92 -1.27
CA ASP A 34 10.11 -3.71 -2.03
C ASP A 34 8.76 -3.89 -2.77
N ALA A 35 7.87 -4.68 -2.23
CA ALA A 35 6.50 -4.73 -2.73
C ALA A 35 5.87 -3.35 -2.48
N PRO A 36 5.43 -2.65 -3.52
CA PRO A 36 4.80 -1.35 -3.34
C PRO A 36 3.59 -1.49 -2.42
N SER A 37 3.41 -0.53 -1.49
CA SER A 37 2.23 -0.53 -0.64
C SER A 37 0.95 -0.63 -1.49
N PRO A 38 -0.14 -1.19 -0.97
CA PRO A 38 -1.41 -1.33 -1.72
C PRO A 38 -1.85 -0.03 -2.37
N CYS A 39 -1.71 1.07 -1.67
CA CYS A 39 -2.03 2.40 -2.19
C CYS A 39 -1.08 2.84 -3.30
N ALA A 40 0.22 2.57 -3.19
CA ALA A 40 1.17 2.90 -4.24
C ALA A 40 0.92 2.06 -5.51
N ALA A 41 0.60 0.78 -5.35
CA ALA A 41 0.21 -0.09 -6.46
C ALA A 41 -1.07 0.41 -7.15
N LEU A 42 -2.12 0.75 -6.38
CA LEU A 42 -3.36 1.28 -6.93
C LEU A 42 -3.15 2.60 -7.67
N LYS A 43 -2.40 3.54 -7.09
CA LYS A 43 -2.08 4.83 -7.74
C LYS A 43 -1.33 4.64 -9.04
N ARG A 44 -0.39 3.69 -9.10
CA ARG A 44 0.35 3.36 -10.33
C ARG A 44 -0.57 2.84 -11.41
N ILE A 45 -1.50 1.94 -11.09
CA ILE A 45 -2.48 1.41 -12.03
C ILE A 45 -3.40 2.53 -12.54
N VAL A 46 -3.93 3.36 -11.64
CA VAL A 46 -4.79 4.49 -11.98
C VAL A 46 -4.07 5.49 -12.88
N ALA A 47 -2.81 5.81 -12.59
CA ALA A 47 -2.00 6.72 -13.41
C ALA A 47 -1.74 6.20 -14.83
N ALA A 48 -1.74 4.90 -15.04
CA ALA A 48 -1.57 4.29 -16.35
C ALA A 48 -2.85 4.31 -17.22
N ALA A 49 -4.01 4.53 -16.64
CA ALA A 49 -5.29 4.45 -17.34
C ALA A 49 -5.39 5.36 -18.58
N PRO A 50 -4.95 6.63 -18.58
CA PRO A 50 -5.06 7.51 -19.75
C PRO A 50 -4.23 7.07 -20.95
N SER A 51 -3.13 6.34 -20.73
CA SER A 51 -2.23 5.84 -21.79
C SER A 51 -2.46 4.38 -22.14
N GLY A 52 -3.53 3.78 -21.60
CA GLY A 52 -3.71 2.34 -21.62
C GLY A 52 -2.76 1.65 -20.64
N PHE A 53 -3.00 0.42 -20.32
CA PHE A 53 -2.26 -0.31 -19.29
C PHE A 53 -1.08 -1.14 -19.85
N ALA A 54 -0.68 -0.90 -21.09
CA ALA A 54 0.31 -1.72 -21.79
C ALA A 54 1.71 -1.76 -21.16
N GLN A 55 2.03 -0.77 -20.30
CA GLN A 55 3.31 -0.70 -19.60
C GLN A 55 3.29 -1.39 -18.23
N LEU A 56 2.13 -1.88 -17.81
CA LEU A 56 1.97 -2.57 -16.54
C LEU A 56 2.16 -4.07 -16.73
N ALA A 57 2.97 -4.67 -15.87
CA ALA A 57 3.08 -6.10 -15.74
C ALA A 57 2.00 -6.66 -14.77
N PRO A 58 1.69 -7.96 -14.82
CA PRO A 58 0.79 -8.59 -13.85
C PRO A 58 1.23 -8.39 -12.39
N GLU A 59 2.54 -8.30 -12.15
CA GLU A 59 3.13 -8.11 -10.82
C GLU A 59 2.80 -6.74 -10.21
N ASP A 60 2.63 -5.72 -11.04
CA ASP A 60 2.38 -4.35 -10.60
C ASP A 60 1.10 -4.21 -9.76
N GLY A 61 0.12 -5.07 -10.00
CA GLY A 61 -1.15 -5.05 -9.28
C GLY A 61 -1.24 -5.97 -8.06
N ARG A 62 -0.29 -6.87 -7.88
CA ARG A 62 -0.33 -7.81 -6.75
C ARG A 62 -0.38 -7.09 -5.41
N GLY A 63 0.33 -5.98 -5.27
CA GLY A 63 0.33 -5.17 -4.07
C GLY A 63 -1.06 -4.70 -3.63
N VAL A 64 -2.00 -4.49 -4.56
CA VAL A 64 -3.39 -4.10 -4.23
C VAL A 64 -4.13 -5.22 -3.52
N ALA A 65 -3.86 -6.46 -3.89
CA ALA A 65 -4.54 -7.62 -3.35
C ALA A 65 -3.89 -8.20 -2.08
N GLN A 66 -2.59 -7.97 -1.88
CA GLN A 66 -1.81 -8.57 -0.78
C GLN A 66 -2.39 -8.39 0.63
N PRO A 67 -2.98 -7.24 1.01
CA PRO A 67 -3.58 -7.11 2.33
C PRO A 67 -4.78 -8.03 2.55
N TYR A 68 -5.35 -8.58 1.48
CA TYR A 68 -6.61 -9.31 1.50
C TYR A 68 -6.49 -10.76 1.06
N GLY A 69 -5.43 -11.13 0.34
CA GLY A 69 -5.23 -12.49 -0.16
C GLY A 69 -3.86 -12.67 -0.82
N ASP A 70 -3.33 -13.90 -0.79
CA ASP A 70 -1.98 -14.23 -1.24
C ASP A 70 -1.89 -14.67 -2.70
N ASP A 71 -2.99 -15.13 -3.30
CA ASP A 71 -3.07 -15.75 -4.62
C ASP A 71 -3.57 -14.79 -5.71
N ALA A 72 -3.13 -13.54 -5.67
CA ALA A 72 -3.52 -12.55 -6.64
C ALA A 72 -3.02 -12.90 -8.04
N SER A 73 -3.97 -13.00 -8.97
CA SER A 73 -3.73 -13.11 -10.40
C SER A 73 -4.16 -11.83 -11.09
N CYS A 74 -3.21 -11.12 -11.69
CA CYS A 74 -3.47 -9.85 -12.36
C CYS A 74 -3.14 -9.95 -13.85
N SER A 75 -3.79 -9.11 -14.65
CA SER A 75 -3.55 -8.98 -16.09
C SER A 75 -3.86 -7.57 -16.59
N ALA A 76 -3.13 -7.16 -17.60
CA ALA A 76 -3.32 -5.89 -18.29
C ALA A 76 -3.81 -6.11 -19.72
N THR A 77 -4.72 -5.26 -20.17
CA THR A 77 -5.10 -5.09 -21.58
C THR A 77 -4.99 -3.61 -21.93
N HIS A 78 -5.16 -3.23 -23.19
CA HIS A 78 -5.19 -1.79 -23.54
C HIS A 78 -6.32 -1.02 -22.87
N ALA A 79 -7.44 -1.68 -22.54
CA ALA A 79 -8.64 -1.03 -22.03
C ALA A 79 -8.75 -1.09 -20.49
N SER A 80 -8.09 -2.06 -19.87
CA SER A 80 -8.25 -2.30 -18.44
C SER A 80 -7.08 -3.04 -17.82
N TYR A 81 -6.93 -2.87 -16.52
CA TYR A 81 -6.10 -3.68 -15.66
C TYR A 81 -6.99 -4.38 -14.63
N GLN A 82 -6.81 -5.67 -14.44
CA GLN A 82 -7.64 -6.43 -13.51
C GLN A 82 -6.82 -7.35 -12.62
N CYS A 83 -7.25 -7.48 -11.36
CA CYS A 83 -6.74 -8.46 -10.40
C CYS A 83 -7.88 -9.29 -9.83
N THR A 84 -7.64 -10.56 -9.58
CA THR A 84 -8.56 -11.47 -8.89
C THR A 84 -7.77 -12.20 -7.81
N TRP A 85 -8.34 -12.33 -6.60
CA TRP A 85 -7.72 -13.02 -5.47
C TRP A 85 -8.76 -13.68 -4.58
N THR A 86 -8.33 -14.60 -3.74
CA THR A 86 -9.14 -15.19 -2.67
C THR A 86 -8.85 -14.42 -1.38
N PRO A 87 -9.84 -13.82 -0.73
CA PRO A 87 -9.65 -13.17 0.57
C PRO A 87 -9.13 -14.15 1.61
N HIS A 88 -8.30 -13.66 2.54
CA HIS A 88 -7.89 -14.45 3.70
C HIS A 88 -9.10 -14.94 4.50
N GLY A 89 -8.98 -16.10 5.13
CA GLY A 89 -10.09 -16.74 5.84
C GLY A 89 -10.59 -15.95 7.06
N ASP A 90 -9.80 -15.04 7.59
CA ASP A 90 -10.12 -14.12 8.69
C ASP A 90 -10.89 -12.87 8.22
N ALA A 91 -10.94 -12.60 6.92
CA ALA A 91 -11.68 -11.47 6.35
C ALA A 91 -13.22 -11.59 6.48
N GLY A 92 -13.73 -12.67 7.06
CA GLY A 92 -15.15 -12.93 7.15
C GLY A 92 -15.77 -13.30 5.80
N SER A 93 -16.92 -12.72 5.45
CA SER A 93 -17.56 -12.97 4.16
C SER A 93 -16.86 -12.18 3.04
N SER A 94 -16.99 -12.64 1.80
CA SER A 94 -16.52 -11.89 0.62
C SER A 94 -17.10 -10.47 0.55
N ALA A 95 -18.32 -10.26 1.08
CA ALA A 95 -18.92 -8.93 1.18
C ALA A 95 -18.20 -8.04 2.20
N ALA A 96 -17.80 -8.59 3.35
CA ALA A 96 -17.03 -7.85 4.35
C ALA A 96 -15.63 -7.49 3.82
N ALA A 97 -14.96 -8.43 3.17
CA ALA A 97 -13.68 -8.20 2.51
C ALA A 97 -13.79 -7.13 1.40
N LEU A 98 -14.89 -7.14 0.63
CA LEU A 98 -15.14 -6.12 -0.39
C LEU A 98 -15.32 -4.72 0.21
N GLN A 99 -15.96 -4.60 1.37
CA GLN A 99 -16.09 -3.32 2.07
C GLN A 99 -14.74 -2.80 2.57
N ALA A 100 -13.86 -3.67 3.06
CA ALA A 100 -12.51 -3.28 3.45
C ALA A 100 -11.70 -2.75 2.25
N VAL A 101 -11.77 -3.44 1.11
CA VAL A 101 -11.15 -2.98 -0.14
C VAL A 101 -11.70 -1.61 -0.56
N ALA A 102 -13.00 -1.41 -0.45
CA ALA A 102 -13.62 -0.12 -0.79
C ALA A 102 -13.15 1.02 0.13
N ALA A 103 -13.04 0.75 1.44
CA ALA A 103 -12.53 1.73 2.40
C ALA A 103 -11.09 2.15 2.07
N ASP A 104 -10.24 1.20 1.69
CA ASP A 104 -8.86 1.48 1.32
C ASP A 104 -8.74 2.21 -0.02
N ILE A 105 -9.58 1.89 -1.00
CA ILE A 105 -9.66 2.66 -2.26
C ILE A 105 -10.02 4.11 -1.94
N ALA A 106 -11.04 4.36 -1.13
CA ALA A 106 -11.47 5.70 -0.74
C ALA A 106 -10.37 6.46 0.02
N ALA A 107 -9.69 5.80 0.94
CA ALA A 107 -8.59 6.41 1.70
C ALA A 107 -7.38 6.73 0.82
N CYS A 108 -7.09 5.86 -0.15
CA CYS A 108 -5.97 6.02 -1.07
C CYS A 108 -6.20 7.09 -2.13
N LEU A 109 -7.43 7.22 -2.61
CA LEU A 109 -7.84 8.10 -3.70
C LEU A 109 -8.95 9.07 -3.21
N PRO A 110 -8.61 10.07 -2.40
CA PRO A 110 -9.60 10.97 -1.79
C PRO A 110 -10.39 11.79 -2.83
N ASP A 111 -9.84 11.98 -4.02
CA ASP A 111 -10.52 12.69 -5.12
C ASP A 111 -11.44 11.76 -5.94
N ALA A 112 -11.49 10.49 -5.64
CA ALA A 112 -12.39 9.55 -6.33
C ALA A 112 -13.82 9.70 -5.81
N THR A 113 -14.77 9.75 -6.72
CA THR A 113 -16.19 9.69 -6.39
C THR A 113 -16.62 8.23 -6.24
N HIS A 114 -17.14 7.87 -5.08
CA HIS A 114 -17.73 6.57 -4.80
C HIS A 114 -19.23 6.63 -5.11
N ASP A 115 -19.63 6.16 -6.27
CA ASP A 115 -21.01 6.28 -6.76
C ASP A 115 -21.86 5.00 -6.62
N VAL A 116 -21.23 3.85 -6.45
CA VAL A 116 -21.92 2.58 -6.16
C VAL A 116 -21.30 1.91 -4.94
N ASN A 117 -22.10 1.79 -3.87
CA ASN A 117 -21.77 1.07 -2.64
C ASN A 117 -22.82 0.01 -2.37
N SER A 118 -22.61 -1.19 -2.86
CA SER A 118 -23.51 -2.34 -2.64
C SER A 118 -22.70 -3.58 -2.23
N PRO A 119 -23.31 -4.54 -1.52
CA PRO A 119 -22.60 -5.74 -1.07
C PRO A 119 -21.83 -6.50 -2.16
N PRO A 120 -22.36 -6.67 -3.40
CA PRO A 120 -21.62 -7.38 -4.45
C PRO A 120 -20.69 -6.48 -5.29
N ARG A 121 -20.79 -5.14 -5.16
CA ARG A 121 -20.09 -4.22 -6.04
C ARG A 121 -19.81 -2.87 -5.39
N GLN A 122 -18.58 -2.41 -5.56
CA GLN A 122 -18.11 -1.08 -5.24
C GLN A 122 -17.61 -0.43 -6.52
N HIS A 123 -18.00 0.82 -6.78
CA HIS A 123 -17.55 1.54 -7.96
C HIS A 123 -17.13 2.95 -7.62
N PHE A 124 -15.97 3.32 -8.13
CA PHE A 124 -15.37 4.65 -8.00
C PHE A 124 -14.99 5.17 -9.37
N TYR A 125 -14.94 6.48 -9.50
CA TYR A 125 -14.35 7.11 -10.66
C TYR A 125 -13.55 8.35 -10.32
N LEU A 126 -12.52 8.64 -11.16
CA LEU A 126 -11.73 9.86 -11.11
C LEU A 126 -11.81 10.56 -12.46
N GLY A 127 -11.70 11.89 -12.43
CA GLY A 127 -11.69 12.72 -13.62
C GLY A 127 -13.07 13.03 -14.18
N GLU A 128 -13.08 13.85 -15.23
CA GLU A 128 -14.29 14.32 -15.86
C GLU A 128 -14.88 13.30 -16.85
N ARG A 129 -16.16 13.46 -17.22
CA ARG A 129 -16.93 12.48 -18.01
C ARG A 129 -16.23 11.94 -19.24
N ALA A 130 -15.44 12.77 -19.92
CA ALA A 130 -14.79 12.40 -21.19
C ALA A 130 -13.52 11.57 -21.00
N GLN A 131 -12.89 11.61 -19.81
CA GLN A 131 -11.60 10.98 -19.50
C GLN A 131 -11.63 10.32 -18.12
N ARG A 132 -12.71 9.60 -17.83
CA ARG A 132 -12.86 8.95 -16.52
C ARG A 132 -12.00 7.69 -16.42
N THR A 133 -11.24 7.63 -15.36
CA THR A 133 -10.74 6.35 -14.86
C THR A 133 -11.77 5.77 -13.92
N GLN A 134 -12.18 4.53 -14.17
CA GLN A 134 -13.16 3.80 -13.37
C GLN A 134 -12.46 2.70 -12.59
N ILE A 135 -12.85 2.51 -11.35
CA ILE A 135 -12.34 1.47 -10.47
C ILE A 135 -13.55 0.70 -9.97
N THR A 136 -13.63 -0.58 -10.29
CA THR A 136 -14.72 -1.45 -9.86
C THR A 136 -14.15 -2.61 -9.06
N ALA A 137 -14.59 -2.75 -7.82
CA ALA A 137 -14.35 -3.92 -7.00
C ALA A 137 -15.64 -4.72 -6.86
N THR A 138 -15.55 -6.04 -7.03
CA THR A 138 -16.72 -6.94 -6.99
C THR A 138 -16.39 -8.24 -6.30
N THR A 139 -17.40 -8.91 -5.76
CA THR A 139 -17.29 -10.32 -5.46
C THR A 139 -17.30 -11.12 -6.77
N ALA A 140 -16.44 -12.13 -6.89
CA ALA A 140 -16.29 -12.97 -8.06
C ALA A 140 -16.45 -14.45 -7.67
N GLY A 141 -17.62 -15.01 -7.91
CA GLY A 141 -17.96 -16.35 -7.42
C GLY A 141 -18.14 -16.38 -5.89
N ALA A 142 -18.05 -17.58 -5.32
CA ALA A 142 -18.36 -17.79 -3.90
C ALA A 142 -17.32 -17.14 -2.94
N ASN A 143 -16.04 -17.15 -3.33
CA ASN A 143 -14.94 -16.80 -2.40
C ASN A 143 -13.85 -15.97 -3.06
N LYS A 144 -14.15 -15.21 -4.12
CA LYS A 144 -13.13 -14.38 -4.77
C LYS A 144 -13.56 -12.93 -4.83
N LEU A 145 -12.56 -12.06 -4.80
CA LEU A 145 -12.71 -10.65 -5.14
C LEU A 145 -12.04 -10.35 -6.48
N LYS A 146 -12.58 -9.37 -7.16
CA LYS A 146 -12.05 -8.87 -8.42
C LYS A 146 -12.02 -7.34 -8.38
N LEU A 147 -10.85 -6.78 -8.71
CA LEU A 147 -10.66 -5.36 -8.96
C LEU A 147 -10.42 -5.15 -10.45
N VAL A 148 -11.10 -4.17 -11.03
CA VAL A 148 -10.89 -3.74 -12.41
C VAL A 148 -10.68 -2.23 -12.40
N VAL A 149 -9.60 -1.78 -13.03
CA VAL A 149 -9.37 -0.38 -13.36
C VAL A 149 -9.45 -0.23 -14.87
N SER A 150 -10.29 0.67 -15.34
CA SER A 150 -10.45 0.96 -16.77
C SER A 150 -10.36 2.45 -17.04
N GLY A 151 -9.78 2.81 -18.18
CA GLY A 151 -9.72 4.17 -18.71
C GLY A 151 -10.60 4.30 -19.97
N LYS A 152 -10.99 5.53 -20.28
CA LYS A 152 -11.57 5.89 -21.58
C LYS A 152 -10.56 6.69 -22.36
#